data_742942adcbd11153ddc5b6ceedd1f0b7
#
_entry.id   742942adcbd11153ddc5b6ceedd1f0b7
#
_cell.length_a   1.000
_cell.length_b   1.000
_cell.length_c   1.000
_cell.angle_alpha   90.00
_cell.angle_beta   90.00
_cell.angle_gamma   90.00
#
_symmetry.space_group_name_H-M   'P 1'
#
loop_
_entity.id
_entity.type
_entity.pdbx_description
1 polymer ?
#
loop_
_entity_poly.entity_id
_entity_poly.type
_entity_poly.pdbx_seq_one_letter_code
_entity_poly.pdbx_strand_id
1 'polypeptide(L)'
;MSYGPNGQEYGGSASRTKIRGLDKGTLVLVNGAPMNLLNYNAISNIPLDSIEKIEIVRGSNATLYGAEAMGGVINIITKKASGSAKTTISGTIGNYTDKWSVGHQNEYFSVYYDKDYYDEVNPQTRKFPYGEYVSSSGSKKNNYNTLGKSRKESIFITGNIGKNLTLNYNHSKSDLNRFQITRSKAAADKLGTSYKYDDNRDTASLVYDDTSNKLKSVFSFNSRWFTSNQKKSNEKEFSVSGGSYKMFNIISDTQKGWSFNGDKDSLIAGIAIKRDFYQNYKYTFQKSDRTSLGLYTSYTHQFAPKFSATLGLRGEAINDFDTDQNVFLPQLQTLYKFNENLTWYTNIGKSFIMPAMNSQFYTTDKDAHNLKKSRGLKPQEGWTYETGMKTITNSSSLKLAVFNMDISNKFGWASEEELGIGTNTKAEIQINKGDFRNTGIEVEYTKLVGDNWRYNLGVTYSNPEINDSGEWVQDNARLQFVAGIGYQKNKFNAGLNYLFLGDRNDSYYHEVTSSGNRYYALPNRNIMNATLQYSADKNNSVALNFYNILDKKDVVNDYENYGLPFNWTLTYNYSF
;
A
#
# COMPACT_ATOMS: atom_id res chain seq x y z
N MET A 1 -0.84 -2.91 -6.85
CA MET A 1 0.54 -2.43 -7.06
C MET A 1 0.95 -1.54 -5.91
N SER A 2 2.19 -1.63 -5.48
CA SER A 2 2.77 -0.72 -4.50
C SER A 2 3.54 0.37 -5.26
N TYR A 3 3.25 1.63 -4.96
CA TYR A 3 3.98 2.76 -5.50
C TYR A 3 4.72 3.44 -4.35
N GLY A 4 5.96 3.88 -4.59
CA GLY A 4 6.68 4.75 -3.67
C GLY A 4 6.01 6.11 -3.52
N PRO A 5 6.47 6.96 -2.59
CA PRO A 5 5.97 8.32 -2.45
C PRO A 5 6.26 9.08 -3.75
N ASN A 6 5.35 9.47 -4.53
CA ASN A 6 5.41 10.05 -5.88
C ASN A 6 5.32 9.04 -7.03
N GLY A 7 4.72 7.87 -6.83
CA GLY A 7 4.48 6.90 -7.89
C GLY A 7 5.70 6.18 -8.43
N GLN A 8 6.84 6.27 -7.76
CA GLN A 8 8.07 5.62 -8.18
C GLN A 8 8.08 4.14 -7.76
N GLU A 9 8.35 3.25 -8.69
CA GLU A 9 8.51 1.81 -8.42
C GLU A 9 9.86 1.46 -7.81
N TYR A 10 10.82 2.36 -7.94
CA TYR A 10 12.23 2.15 -7.68
C TYR A 10 12.66 2.88 -6.41
N GLY A 11 13.14 2.17 -5.43
CA GLY A 11 13.73 2.74 -4.21
C GLY A 11 12.77 3.56 -3.34
N GLY A 12 11.45 3.42 -3.51
CA GLY A 12 10.46 4.16 -2.74
C GLY A 12 10.50 3.84 -1.25
N SER A 13 10.51 4.87 -0.41
CA SER A 13 10.52 4.72 1.05
C SER A 13 9.14 4.45 1.65
N ALA A 14 8.07 4.72 0.93
CA ALA A 14 6.70 4.43 1.33
C ALA A 14 5.91 3.92 0.13
N SER A 15 5.03 2.96 0.40
CA SER A 15 4.17 2.37 -0.61
C SER A 15 2.75 2.88 -0.47
N ARG A 16 2.09 3.12 -1.60
CA ARG A 16 0.64 3.28 -1.67
C ARG A 16 0.08 2.03 -2.29
N THR A 17 -0.53 1.19 -1.47
CA THR A 17 -1.20 -0.01 -1.95
C THR A 17 -2.65 0.33 -2.20
N LYS A 18 -3.11 0.13 -3.44
CA LYS A 18 -4.51 0.34 -3.82
C LYS A 18 -5.20 -1.01 -3.99
N ILE A 19 -6.32 -1.19 -3.32
CA ILE A 19 -7.24 -2.30 -3.56
C ILE A 19 -8.52 -1.70 -4.15
N ARG A 20 -8.97 -2.18 -5.30
CA ARG A 20 -10.16 -1.70 -6.01
C ARG A 20 -10.14 -0.18 -6.28
N GLY A 21 -8.98 0.35 -6.64
CA GLY A 21 -8.82 1.77 -6.96
C GLY A 21 -8.78 2.72 -5.76
N LEU A 22 -9.09 2.27 -4.55
CA LEU A 22 -9.14 3.12 -3.36
C LEU A 22 -7.73 3.45 -2.87
N ASP A 23 -7.41 4.74 -2.85
CA ASP A 23 -6.19 5.25 -2.24
C ASP A 23 -6.32 5.32 -0.72
N LYS A 24 -5.26 4.97 0.02
CA LYS A 24 -5.17 5.02 1.49
C LYS A 24 -6.15 4.12 2.26
N GLY A 25 -6.84 3.20 1.57
CA GLY A 25 -7.84 2.30 2.18
C GLY A 25 -7.33 0.88 2.42
N THR A 26 -6.02 0.64 2.44
CA THR A 26 -5.43 -0.68 2.63
C THR A 26 -4.63 -0.72 3.92
N LEU A 27 -5.04 -1.56 4.85
CA LEU A 27 -4.28 -1.85 6.07
C LEU A 27 -3.23 -2.93 5.78
N VAL A 28 -1.99 -2.68 6.16
CA VAL A 28 -0.91 -3.65 6.06
C VAL A 28 -0.50 -4.11 7.46
N LEU A 29 -0.46 -5.41 7.63
CA LEU A 29 -0.03 -6.09 8.86
C LEU A 29 1.25 -6.88 8.59
N VAL A 30 2.09 -7.01 9.61
CA VAL A 30 3.20 -7.96 9.66
C VAL A 30 2.96 -8.88 10.83
N ASN A 31 2.79 -10.17 10.56
CA ASN A 31 2.42 -11.18 11.57
C ASN A 31 1.18 -10.79 12.40
N GLY A 32 0.23 -10.08 11.77
CA GLY A 32 -0.97 -9.59 12.43
C GLY A 32 -0.84 -8.25 13.16
N ALA A 33 0.36 -7.64 13.23
CA ALA A 33 0.57 -6.32 13.81
C ALA A 33 0.50 -5.20 12.76
N PRO A 34 -0.31 -4.14 12.95
CA PRO A 34 -0.42 -3.02 12.00
C PRO A 34 0.90 -2.26 11.82
N MET A 35 1.24 -1.91 10.56
CA MET A 35 2.44 -1.14 10.22
C MET A 35 2.17 0.20 9.52
N ASN A 36 0.91 0.57 9.29
CA ASN A 36 0.58 1.83 8.63
C ASN A 36 0.89 3.05 9.51
N LEU A 37 1.48 4.07 8.89
CA LEU A 37 1.69 5.40 9.46
C LEU A 37 1.20 6.47 8.49
N LEU A 38 0.35 7.42 8.94
CA LEU A 38 -0.28 8.45 8.11
C LEU A 38 -0.97 7.89 6.84
N ASN A 39 -1.61 6.74 6.94
CA ASN A 39 -2.25 6.04 5.83
C ASN A 39 -1.27 5.54 4.75
N TYR A 40 0.03 5.48 5.05
CA TYR A 40 1.05 4.87 4.21
C TYR A 40 1.61 3.62 4.88
N ASN A 41 2.01 2.66 4.07
CA ASN A 41 2.73 1.48 4.51
C ASN A 41 4.16 1.45 3.94
N ALA A 42 4.96 0.53 4.41
CA ALA A 42 6.34 0.37 3.99
C ALA A 42 6.64 -1.10 3.62
N ILE A 43 5.77 -1.71 2.82
CA ILE A 43 5.94 -3.12 2.37
C ILE A 43 7.32 -3.33 1.77
N SER A 44 7.83 -2.36 1.00
CA SER A 44 9.15 -2.43 0.39
C SER A 44 10.32 -2.47 1.39
N ASN A 45 10.07 -2.20 2.67
CA ASN A 45 11.11 -2.17 3.71
C ASN A 45 11.22 -3.50 4.48
N ILE A 46 10.42 -4.49 4.12
CA ILE A 46 10.51 -5.84 4.69
C ILE A 46 11.43 -6.66 3.79
N PRO A 47 12.52 -7.25 4.33
CA PRO A 47 13.39 -8.12 3.54
C PRO A 47 12.60 -9.25 2.88
N LEU A 48 12.70 -9.38 1.55
CA LEU A 48 11.96 -10.42 0.81
C LEU A 48 12.27 -11.82 1.32
N ASP A 49 13.51 -12.07 1.71
CA ASP A 49 13.97 -13.36 2.23
C ASP A 49 13.33 -13.71 3.58
N SER A 50 12.80 -12.73 4.31
CA SER A 50 12.06 -12.95 5.55
C SER A 50 10.61 -13.39 5.34
N ILE A 51 10.03 -13.20 4.14
CA ILE A 51 8.62 -13.44 3.88
C ILE A 51 8.36 -14.93 3.62
N GLU A 52 7.38 -15.50 4.31
CA GLU A 52 6.87 -16.85 4.06
C GLU A 52 5.67 -16.82 3.10
N LYS A 53 4.69 -15.96 3.37
CA LYS A 53 3.50 -15.79 2.54
C LYS A 53 2.86 -14.41 2.74
N ILE A 54 2.03 -14.03 1.79
CA ILE A 54 1.20 -12.82 1.86
C ILE A 54 -0.26 -13.23 1.76
N GLU A 55 -1.05 -12.80 2.74
CA GLU A 55 -2.49 -13.03 2.79
C GLU A 55 -3.20 -11.72 2.45
N ILE A 56 -4.16 -11.76 1.53
CA ILE A 56 -4.92 -10.58 1.11
C ILE A 56 -6.41 -10.85 1.34
N VAL A 57 -7.04 -9.99 2.14
CA VAL A 57 -8.48 -9.99 2.36
C VAL A 57 -9.04 -8.71 1.75
N ARG A 58 -9.89 -8.84 0.73
CA ARG A 58 -10.53 -7.70 0.06
C ARG A 58 -11.87 -7.37 0.70
N GLY A 59 -12.37 -6.16 0.45
CA GLY A 59 -13.61 -5.64 0.99
C GLY A 59 -13.48 -5.10 2.42
N SER A 60 -14.58 -4.61 2.97
CA SER A 60 -14.60 -4.03 4.33
C SER A 60 -14.29 -5.08 5.39
N ASN A 61 -13.26 -4.84 6.18
CA ASN A 61 -12.88 -5.64 7.34
C ASN A 61 -12.67 -4.75 8.59
N ALA A 62 -13.25 -3.57 8.58
CA ALA A 62 -13.03 -2.56 9.61
C ALA A 62 -13.58 -2.97 10.98
N THR A 63 -14.53 -3.90 11.06
CA THR A 63 -15.03 -4.42 12.35
C THR A 63 -13.92 -5.03 13.19
N LEU A 64 -13.09 -5.88 12.62
CA LEU A 64 -11.98 -6.53 13.36
C LEU A 64 -10.70 -5.69 13.35
N TYR A 65 -10.43 -4.96 12.27
CA TYR A 65 -9.14 -4.30 12.06
C TYR A 65 -9.17 -2.77 12.25
N GLY A 66 -10.36 -2.16 12.39
CA GLY A 66 -10.52 -0.71 12.60
C GLY A 66 -10.30 0.12 11.34
N ALA A 67 -9.78 1.33 11.54
CA ALA A 67 -9.49 2.28 10.47
C ALA A 67 -8.53 1.72 9.41
N GLU A 68 -8.60 2.27 8.19
CA GLU A 68 -7.75 1.94 7.04
C GLU A 68 -8.01 0.57 6.38
N ALA A 69 -8.93 -0.26 6.89
CA ALA A 69 -9.30 -1.56 6.29
C ALA A 69 -10.52 -1.46 5.34
N MET A 70 -10.68 -0.32 4.64
CA MET A 70 -11.82 -0.02 3.77
C MET A 70 -11.76 -0.79 2.44
N GLY A 71 -10.63 -0.80 1.77
CA GLY A 71 -10.39 -1.60 0.55
C GLY A 71 -10.01 -3.04 0.86
N GLY A 72 -9.39 -3.26 2.01
CA GLY A 72 -8.95 -4.57 2.46
C GLY A 72 -7.74 -4.54 3.37
N VAL A 73 -7.27 -5.74 3.69
CA VAL A 73 -6.13 -6.00 4.57
C VAL A 73 -5.10 -6.85 3.84
N ILE A 74 -3.83 -6.50 3.95
CA ILE A 74 -2.69 -7.31 3.52
C ILE A 74 -1.91 -7.72 4.76
N ASN A 75 -1.81 -9.01 5.03
CA ASN A 75 -1.03 -9.54 6.13
C ASN A 75 0.21 -10.27 5.60
N ILE A 76 1.38 -9.73 5.91
CA ILE A 76 2.67 -10.31 5.55
C ILE A 76 3.07 -11.26 6.68
N ILE A 77 3.08 -12.54 6.39
CA ILE A 77 3.55 -13.57 7.32
C ILE A 77 5.03 -13.80 7.05
N THR A 78 5.84 -13.60 8.06
CA THR A 78 7.29 -13.85 7.95
C THR A 78 7.64 -15.27 8.37
N LYS A 79 8.79 -15.75 7.90
CA LYS A 79 9.35 -17.04 8.30
C LYS A 79 9.54 -17.05 9.80
N LYS A 80 8.92 -18.03 10.46
CA LYS A 80 9.04 -18.21 11.90
C LYS A 80 10.43 -18.79 12.24
N ALA A 81 10.89 -18.47 13.41
CA ALA A 81 11.97 -19.20 14.04
C ALA A 81 11.53 -20.68 14.17
N SER A 82 12.19 -21.60 13.47
CA SER A 82 11.83 -23.02 13.46
C SER A 82 12.96 -23.89 12.91
N GLY A 83 13.05 -25.12 13.40
CA GLY A 83 13.91 -26.18 12.88
C GLY A 83 15.38 -26.02 13.21
N SER A 84 16.22 -26.73 12.45
CA SER A 84 17.69 -26.67 12.56
C SER A 84 18.21 -25.30 12.12
N ALA A 85 19.32 -24.87 12.71
CA ALA A 85 19.99 -23.64 12.32
C ALA A 85 20.28 -23.62 10.82
N LYS A 86 19.90 -22.53 10.14
CA LYS A 86 20.15 -22.31 8.72
C LYS A 86 20.58 -20.86 8.49
N THR A 87 21.70 -20.70 7.82
CA THR A 87 22.18 -19.40 7.37
C THR A 87 22.08 -19.31 5.84
N THR A 88 21.62 -18.20 5.30
CA THR A 88 21.58 -17.93 3.87
C THR A 88 22.29 -16.63 3.58
N ILE A 89 23.16 -16.61 2.60
CA ILE A 89 23.84 -15.42 2.08
C ILE A 89 23.45 -15.29 0.62
N SER A 90 23.04 -14.10 0.20
CA SER A 90 22.66 -13.82 -1.19
C SER A 90 23.40 -12.61 -1.72
N GLY A 91 23.85 -12.71 -2.97
CA GLY A 91 24.40 -11.61 -3.75
C GLY A 91 23.60 -11.44 -5.04
N THR A 92 23.21 -10.23 -5.36
CA THR A 92 22.47 -9.87 -6.58
C THR A 92 23.21 -8.76 -7.29
N ILE A 93 23.40 -8.91 -8.60
CA ILE A 93 23.90 -7.86 -9.50
C ILE A 93 22.86 -7.61 -10.60
N GLY A 94 22.80 -6.41 -11.11
CA GLY A 94 21.88 -6.05 -12.19
C GLY A 94 22.27 -4.76 -12.90
N ASN A 95 21.50 -4.37 -13.91
CA ASN A 95 21.81 -3.15 -14.65
C ASN A 95 21.38 -1.85 -13.94
N TYR A 96 20.55 -1.94 -12.90
CA TYR A 96 20.12 -0.77 -12.10
C TYR A 96 20.09 -1.04 -10.60
N THR A 97 20.32 -2.28 -10.18
CA THR A 97 20.19 -2.66 -8.77
C THR A 97 21.21 -3.72 -8.42
N ASP A 98 22.02 -3.44 -7.40
CA ASP A 98 22.83 -4.44 -6.71
C ASP A 98 22.27 -4.65 -5.31
N LYS A 99 22.29 -5.90 -4.84
CA LYS A 99 21.80 -6.24 -3.51
C LYS A 99 22.64 -7.32 -2.87
N TRP A 100 22.80 -7.26 -1.57
CA TRP A 100 23.23 -8.39 -0.79
C TRP A 100 22.37 -8.58 0.44
N SER A 101 22.19 -9.83 0.86
CA SER A 101 21.42 -10.16 2.04
C SER A 101 22.05 -11.30 2.83
N VAL A 102 21.78 -11.29 4.15
CA VAL A 102 22.14 -12.37 5.06
C VAL A 102 20.91 -12.70 5.90
N GLY A 103 20.56 -13.98 5.95
CA GLY A 103 19.50 -14.49 6.80
C GLY A 103 20.00 -15.60 7.69
N HIS A 104 19.60 -15.62 8.94
CA HIS A 104 19.80 -16.73 9.87
C HIS A 104 18.50 -17.08 10.58
N GLN A 105 18.22 -18.35 10.71
CA GLN A 105 17.07 -18.84 11.50
C GLN A 105 17.45 -20.08 12.29
N ASN A 106 16.84 -20.23 13.45
CA ASN A 106 16.87 -21.43 14.30
C ASN A 106 15.54 -21.58 15.03
N GLU A 107 15.43 -22.47 16.01
CA GLU A 107 14.20 -22.70 16.76
C GLU A 107 13.74 -21.51 17.63
N TYR A 108 14.65 -20.59 18.01
CA TYR A 108 14.37 -19.47 18.91
C TYR A 108 14.14 -18.16 18.19
N PHE A 109 14.91 -17.87 17.12
CA PHE A 109 14.82 -16.60 16.41
C PHE A 109 15.17 -16.75 14.93
N SER A 110 14.73 -15.75 14.17
CA SER A 110 15.21 -15.49 12.81
C SER A 110 15.65 -14.05 12.68
N VAL A 111 16.70 -13.80 11.92
CA VAL A 111 17.18 -12.47 11.55
C VAL A 111 17.48 -12.42 10.06
N TYR A 112 17.02 -11.39 9.39
CA TYR A 112 17.27 -11.12 7.99
C TYR A 112 17.74 -9.68 7.84
N TYR A 113 18.84 -9.50 7.14
CA TYR A 113 19.36 -8.18 6.79
C TYR A 113 19.53 -8.12 5.29
N ASP A 114 19.13 -6.99 4.68
CA ASP A 114 19.36 -6.70 3.28
C ASP A 114 19.86 -5.27 3.06
N LYS A 115 20.63 -5.10 2.00
CA LYS A 115 21.10 -3.81 1.54
C LYS A 115 21.03 -3.75 0.04
N ASP A 116 20.26 -2.77 -0.44
CA ASP A 116 20.00 -2.51 -1.84
C ASP A 116 20.71 -1.23 -2.27
N TYR A 117 21.38 -1.27 -3.41
CA TYR A 117 21.95 -0.13 -4.10
C TYR A 117 21.22 0.04 -5.43
N TYR A 118 20.85 1.25 -5.72
CA TYR A 118 20.12 1.61 -6.93
C TYR A 118 20.92 2.63 -7.72
N ASP A 119 21.14 2.35 -9.00
CA ASP A 119 21.80 3.27 -9.91
C ASP A 119 20.86 4.35 -10.44
N GLU A 120 21.44 5.38 -11.01
CA GLU A 120 20.70 6.45 -11.65
C GLU A 120 19.92 5.94 -12.85
N VAL A 121 18.62 6.29 -12.91
CA VAL A 121 17.78 6.07 -14.08
C VAL A 121 17.38 7.41 -14.64
N ASN A 122 17.95 7.77 -15.81
CA ASN A 122 17.66 9.00 -16.50
C ASN A 122 16.65 8.78 -17.63
N PRO A 123 15.40 9.24 -17.50
CA PRO A 123 14.40 9.15 -18.55
C PRO A 123 14.62 10.15 -19.70
N GLN A 124 15.68 10.98 -19.70
CA GLN A 124 15.94 11.99 -20.75
C GLN A 124 16.05 11.41 -22.15
N THR A 125 16.43 10.13 -22.30
CA THR A 125 16.46 9.43 -23.58
C THR A 125 15.07 9.07 -24.10
N ARG A 126 14.01 9.29 -23.31
CA ARG A 126 12.64 8.96 -23.66
C ARG A 126 11.98 10.19 -24.26
N LYS A 127 11.53 10.11 -25.52
CA LYS A 127 10.59 11.09 -26.07
C LYS A 127 9.29 10.97 -25.29
N PHE A 128 8.76 12.08 -24.78
CA PHE A 128 7.43 12.12 -24.20
C PHE A 128 6.44 11.64 -25.26
N PRO A 129 5.75 10.50 -25.08
CA PRO A 129 4.81 9.99 -26.07
C PRO A 129 3.52 10.81 -26.16
N TYR A 130 3.26 11.67 -25.18
CA TYR A 130 2.02 12.42 -25.04
C TYR A 130 2.32 13.91 -24.90
N GLY A 131 1.48 14.69 -25.55
CA GLY A 131 1.64 16.12 -25.80
C GLY A 131 1.99 16.95 -24.57
N GLU A 132 2.41 18.15 -24.87
CA GLU A 132 2.84 19.15 -23.90
C GLU A 132 1.69 19.45 -22.90
N TYR A 133 1.93 19.25 -21.61
CA TYR A 133 1.02 19.72 -20.58
C TYR A 133 0.89 21.26 -20.66
N VAL A 134 -0.33 21.72 -20.77
CA VAL A 134 -0.64 23.16 -20.74
C VAL A 134 -1.17 23.49 -19.35
N SER A 135 -0.42 24.24 -18.55
CA SER A 135 -0.92 24.71 -17.25
C SER A 135 -2.13 25.65 -17.45
N SER A 136 -2.94 25.82 -16.39
CA SER A 136 -4.06 26.78 -16.37
C SER A 136 -3.66 28.23 -16.75
N SER A 137 -2.38 28.56 -16.67
CA SER A 137 -1.81 29.84 -17.13
C SER A 137 -1.36 29.84 -18.61
N GLY A 138 -1.70 28.83 -19.41
CA GLY A 138 -1.28 28.68 -20.79
C GLY A 138 0.18 28.31 -21.00
N SER A 139 0.95 28.12 -19.95
CA SER A 139 2.36 27.72 -20.01
C SER A 139 2.48 26.24 -20.22
N LYS A 140 3.13 25.81 -21.30
CA LYS A 140 3.48 24.41 -21.53
C LYS A 140 4.63 24.03 -20.60
N LYS A 141 4.35 23.19 -19.57
CA LYS A 141 5.35 22.66 -18.65
C LYS A 141 5.47 21.15 -18.85
N ASN A 142 6.66 20.68 -19.09
CA ASN A 142 6.99 19.26 -19.07
C ASN A 142 7.83 19.00 -17.82
N ASN A 143 7.20 18.52 -16.76
CA ASN A 143 7.91 18.02 -15.58
C ASN A 143 8.15 16.53 -15.77
N TYR A 144 9.35 16.07 -15.45
CA TYR A 144 9.63 14.64 -15.33
C TYR A 144 10.63 14.38 -14.21
N ASN A 145 10.47 13.24 -13.57
CA ASN A 145 11.31 12.82 -12.48
C ASN A 145 12.37 11.84 -12.97
N THR A 146 13.62 12.07 -12.59
CA THR A 146 14.71 11.10 -12.70
C THR A 146 15.02 10.53 -11.34
N LEU A 147 15.44 9.28 -11.29
CA LEU A 147 15.93 8.65 -10.07
C LEU A 147 17.44 8.78 -10.02
N GLY A 148 17.97 9.34 -8.94
CA GLY A 148 19.39 9.38 -8.68
C GLY A 148 19.86 8.12 -7.93
N LYS A 149 21.17 7.97 -7.80
CA LYS A 149 21.76 6.89 -7.00
C LYS A 149 21.18 6.89 -5.61
N SER A 150 20.65 5.75 -5.20
CA SER A 150 19.91 5.59 -3.94
C SER A 150 20.34 4.30 -3.24
N ARG A 151 20.10 4.23 -1.94
CA ARG A 151 20.37 3.00 -1.18
C ARG A 151 19.27 2.78 -0.17
N LYS A 152 19.07 1.53 0.17
CA LYS A 152 18.17 1.10 1.21
C LYS A 152 18.80 -0.04 1.99
N GLU A 153 18.60 -0.06 3.28
CA GLU A 153 18.97 -1.16 4.15
C GLU A 153 17.84 -1.46 5.12
N SER A 154 17.63 -2.75 5.41
CA SER A 154 16.64 -3.19 6.36
C SER A 154 17.10 -4.43 7.14
N ILE A 155 16.68 -4.49 8.39
CA ILE A 155 16.85 -5.67 9.25
C ILE A 155 15.49 -6.07 9.80
N PHE A 156 15.19 -7.35 9.76
CA PHE A 156 13.98 -7.93 10.34
C PHE A 156 14.36 -9.06 11.29
N ILE A 157 13.84 -8.98 12.52
CA ILE A 157 14.08 -9.98 13.57
C ILE A 157 12.74 -10.52 14.05
N THR A 158 12.63 -11.85 14.14
CA THR A 158 11.51 -12.51 14.80
C THR A 158 12.06 -13.43 15.88
N GLY A 159 11.52 -13.36 17.10
CA GLY A 159 11.87 -14.21 18.22
C GLY A 159 10.64 -14.88 18.83
N ASN A 160 10.72 -16.16 19.15
CA ASN A 160 9.67 -16.88 19.87
C ASN A 160 10.03 -16.91 21.37
N ILE A 161 9.13 -16.41 22.20
CA ILE A 161 9.25 -16.42 23.67
C ILE A 161 8.23 -17.43 24.21
N GLY A 162 8.67 -18.64 24.43
CA GLY A 162 7.78 -19.75 24.77
C GLY A 162 6.88 -20.14 23.57
N LYS A 163 5.67 -20.65 23.87
CA LYS A 163 4.77 -21.21 22.84
C LYS A 163 3.89 -20.17 22.15
N ASN A 164 3.53 -19.10 22.85
CA ASN A 164 2.42 -18.22 22.47
C ASN A 164 2.85 -16.76 22.22
N LEU A 165 4.07 -16.37 22.56
CA LEU A 165 4.53 -14.99 22.43
C LEU A 165 5.60 -14.88 21.34
N THR A 166 5.36 -13.98 20.38
CA THR A 166 6.30 -13.67 19.31
C THR A 166 6.68 -12.19 19.38
N LEU A 167 7.97 -11.91 19.37
CA LEU A 167 8.54 -10.58 19.20
C LEU A 167 8.91 -10.39 17.73
N ASN A 168 8.52 -9.26 17.13
CA ASN A 168 9.02 -8.85 15.83
C ASN A 168 9.64 -7.46 15.95
N TYR A 169 10.74 -7.24 15.24
CA TYR A 169 11.38 -5.94 15.08
C TYR A 169 11.84 -5.76 13.64
N ASN A 170 11.51 -4.63 13.05
CA ASN A 170 12.00 -4.19 11.75
C ASN A 170 12.60 -2.79 11.87
N HIS A 171 13.83 -2.63 11.42
CA HIS A 171 14.44 -1.33 11.19
C HIS A 171 14.75 -1.19 9.71
N SER A 172 14.44 -0.04 9.13
CA SER A 172 14.83 0.27 7.75
C SER A 172 15.28 1.71 7.61
N LYS A 173 16.28 1.87 6.76
CA LYS A 173 16.83 3.17 6.38
C LYS A 173 16.90 3.26 4.86
N SER A 174 16.42 4.37 4.30
CA SER A 174 16.47 4.64 2.86
C SER A 174 17.01 6.04 2.60
N ASP A 175 18.05 6.12 1.78
CA ASP A 175 18.58 7.38 1.24
C ASP A 175 18.20 7.42 -0.25
N LEU A 176 17.23 8.25 -0.60
CA LEU A 176 16.69 8.33 -1.96
C LEU A 176 17.04 9.68 -2.56
N ASN A 177 17.50 9.65 -3.80
CA ASN A 177 17.77 10.84 -4.57
C ASN A 177 16.83 10.93 -5.79
N ARG A 178 16.28 12.09 -6.00
CA ARG A 178 15.41 12.41 -7.12
C ARG A 178 15.80 13.74 -7.72
N PHE A 179 15.74 13.84 -9.03
CA PHE A 179 15.87 15.10 -9.72
C PHE A 179 14.60 15.35 -10.55
N GLN A 180 13.92 16.45 -10.29
CA GLN A 180 12.76 16.89 -11.04
C GLN A 180 13.21 17.94 -12.03
N ILE A 181 13.00 17.69 -13.32
CA ILE A 181 13.30 18.64 -14.39
C ILE A 181 12.00 19.33 -14.80
N THR A 182 12.01 20.65 -14.81
CA THR A 182 10.94 21.47 -15.36
C THR A 182 11.41 22.05 -16.69
N ARG A 183 10.77 21.68 -17.81
CA ARG A 183 10.99 22.29 -19.10
C ARG A 183 9.92 23.35 -19.34
N SER A 184 10.31 24.60 -19.53
CA SER A 184 9.43 25.63 -20.10
C SER A 184 9.93 26.00 -21.48
N LYS A 185 8.99 26.31 -22.41
CA LYS A 185 9.36 26.80 -23.77
C LYS A 185 10.17 28.09 -23.76
N ALA A 186 10.08 28.86 -22.67
CA ALA A 186 10.74 30.18 -22.53
C ALA A 186 12.16 30.07 -21.92
N ALA A 187 12.56 28.94 -21.35
CA ALA A 187 13.88 28.77 -20.77
C ALA A 187 14.66 27.72 -21.56
N ALA A 188 15.67 28.17 -22.31
CA ALA A 188 16.67 27.29 -22.92
C ALA A 188 17.45 26.50 -21.86
N ASP A 189 17.38 26.89 -20.58
CA ASP A 189 18.06 26.30 -19.45
C ASP A 189 17.20 25.25 -18.76
N LYS A 190 17.81 24.10 -18.49
CA LYS A 190 17.23 23.01 -17.72
C LYS A 190 17.12 23.43 -16.25
N LEU A 191 16.06 24.12 -15.88
CA LEU A 191 15.74 24.39 -14.49
C LEU A 191 15.28 23.10 -13.85
N GLY A 192 15.94 22.69 -12.77
CA GLY A 192 15.57 21.47 -12.06
C GLY A 192 15.71 21.64 -10.56
N THR A 193 15.07 20.72 -9.82
CA THR A 193 15.18 20.64 -8.38
C THR A 193 15.68 19.24 -8.00
N SER A 194 16.80 19.19 -7.29
CA SER A 194 17.31 17.98 -6.67
C SER A 194 16.62 17.77 -5.33
N TYR A 195 16.17 16.56 -5.06
CA TYR A 195 15.64 16.14 -3.76
C TYR A 195 16.48 15.03 -3.18
N LYS A 196 16.76 15.13 -1.87
CA LYS A 196 17.33 14.06 -1.07
C LYS A 196 16.34 13.71 0.03
N TYR A 197 16.00 12.44 0.12
CA TYR A 197 15.09 11.92 1.13
C TYR A 197 15.84 10.94 2.02
N ASP A 198 15.84 11.22 3.31
CA ASP A 198 16.29 10.30 4.35
C ASP A 198 15.06 9.79 5.09
N ASP A 199 14.82 8.48 5.04
CA ASP A 199 13.66 7.84 5.66
C ASP A 199 14.13 6.71 6.58
N ASN A 200 13.99 6.92 7.88
CA ASN A 200 14.30 5.94 8.91
C ASN A 200 13.00 5.47 9.56
N ARG A 201 12.83 4.16 9.70
CA ARG A 201 11.64 3.54 10.27
C ARG A 201 11.99 2.43 11.23
N ASP A 202 11.23 2.36 12.31
CA ASP A 202 11.24 1.27 13.25
C ASP A 202 9.83 0.75 13.43
N THR A 203 9.68 -0.57 13.42
CA THR A 203 8.46 -1.27 13.80
C THR A 203 8.81 -2.35 14.78
N ALA A 204 8.20 -2.32 15.96
CA ALA A 204 8.34 -3.35 16.97
C ALA A 204 6.96 -3.88 17.35
N SER A 205 6.80 -5.19 17.51
CA SER A 205 5.55 -5.75 17.98
C SER A 205 5.75 -6.98 18.89
N LEU A 206 4.87 -7.10 19.87
CA LEU A 206 4.67 -8.30 20.66
C LEU A 206 3.31 -8.89 20.28
N VAL A 207 3.28 -10.12 19.85
CA VAL A 207 2.07 -10.85 19.48
C VAL A 207 1.93 -12.06 20.41
N TYR A 208 0.96 -12.00 21.29
CA TYR A 208 0.53 -13.14 22.10
C TYR A 208 -0.65 -13.82 21.40
N ASP A 209 -0.54 -15.10 21.08
CA ASP A 209 -1.57 -15.88 20.39
C ASP A 209 -1.74 -17.25 21.06
N ASP A 210 -2.72 -17.34 21.95
CA ASP A 210 -3.12 -18.58 22.62
C ASP A 210 -4.36 -19.15 21.91
N THR A 211 -4.11 -20.02 20.95
CA THR A 211 -5.18 -20.66 20.17
C THR A 211 -6.07 -21.56 21.01
N SER A 212 -5.54 -22.17 22.09
CA SER A 212 -6.30 -23.06 22.98
C SER A 212 -7.33 -22.28 23.78
N ASN A 213 -6.97 -21.11 24.27
CA ASN A 213 -7.85 -20.18 24.96
C ASN A 213 -8.53 -19.17 24.05
N LYS A 214 -8.25 -19.20 22.74
CA LYS A 214 -8.75 -18.23 21.73
C LYS A 214 -8.50 -16.78 22.16
N LEU A 215 -7.35 -16.51 22.79
CA LEU A 215 -6.92 -15.20 23.25
C LEU A 215 -5.78 -14.70 22.38
N LYS A 216 -5.98 -13.55 21.75
CA LYS A 216 -4.93 -12.87 20.97
C LYS A 216 -4.75 -11.46 21.48
N SER A 217 -3.50 -11.05 21.68
CA SER A 217 -3.14 -9.69 22.04
C SER A 217 -1.95 -9.23 21.20
N VAL A 218 -2.07 -8.04 20.65
CA VAL A 218 -1.03 -7.40 19.84
C VAL A 218 -0.67 -6.08 20.49
N PHE A 219 0.59 -5.87 20.75
CA PHE A 219 1.14 -4.58 21.11
C PHE A 219 2.15 -4.19 20.05
N SER A 220 2.01 -3.02 19.41
CA SER A 220 2.94 -2.55 18.39
C SER A 220 3.32 -1.09 18.57
N PHE A 221 4.55 -0.80 18.17
CA PHE A 221 5.13 0.53 18.06
C PHE A 221 5.67 0.70 16.66
N ASN A 222 5.28 1.77 15.97
CA ASN A 222 5.82 2.15 14.68
C ASN A 222 6.33 3.57 14.74
N SER A 223 7.50 3.83 14.17
CA SER A 223 8.06 5.17 14.06
C SER A 223 8.59 5.44 12.66
N ARG A 224 8.58 6.70 12.28
CA ARG A 224 9.19 7.20 11.05
C ARG A 224 9.80 8.56 11.30
N TRP A 225 11.06 8.69 10.89
CA TRP A 225 11.76 9.96 10.81
C TRP A 225 12.11 10.21 9.35
N PHE A 226 11.42 11.16 8.75
CA PHE A 226 11.58 11.50 7.35
C PHE A 226 12.11 12.91 7.21
N THR A 227 13.20 13.06 6.46
CA THR A 227 13.76 14.35 6.09
C THR A 227 13.81 14.48 4.58
N SER A 228 13.21 15.55 4.08
CA SER A 228 13.27 15.93 2.68
C SER A 228 14.08 17.22 2.55
N ASN A 229 15.16 17.14 1.82
CA ASN A 229 16.01 18.29 1.47
C ASN A 229 15.89 18.56 -0.02
N GLN A 230 15.80 19.83 -0.41
CA GLN A 230 15.70 20.25 -1.80
C GLN A 230 16.77 21.28 -2.15
N LYS A 231 17.20 21.27 -3.42
CA LYS A 231 18.11 22.26 -3.99
C LYS A 231 17.71 22.57 -5.41
N LYS A 232 17.37 23.81 -5.72
CA LYS A 232 17.12 24.25 -7.09
C LYS A 232 18.45 24.41 -7.84
N SER A 233 18.41 24.38 -9.18
CA SER A 233 19.61 24.48 -10.03
C SER A 233 20.42 25.78 -9.81
N ASN A 234 19.77 26.85 -9.37
CA ASN A 234 20.40 28.14 -9.07
C ASN A 234 20.86 28.30 -7.61
N GLU A 235 20.64 27.28 -6.75
CA GLU A 235 21.04 27.29 -5.34
C GLU A 235 22.34 26.50 -5.16
N LYS A 236 23.18 26.92 -4.23
CA LYS A 236 24.44 26.24 -3.90
C LYS A 236 24.24 25.12 -2.89
N GLU A 237 23.29 25.27 -1.95
CA GLU A 237 23.07 24.38 -0.82
C GLU A 237 21.67 23.78 -0.81
N PHE A 238 21.53 22.65 -0.14
CA PHE A 238 20.24 22.04 0.14
C PHE A 238 19.54 22.74 1.31
N SER A 239 18.24 22.95 1.18
CA SER A 239 17.36 23.46 2.23
C SER A 239 16.35 22.41 2.65
N VAL A 240 15.89 22.42 3.89
CA VAL A 240 14.85 21.53 4.39
C VAL A 240 13.52 21.88 3.71
N SER A 241 12.87 20.88 3.12
CA SER A 241 11.52 21.05 2.55
C SER A 241 10.43 20.92 3.62
N GLY A 242 9.23 21.40 3.32
CA GLY A 242 8.06 21.28 4.20
C GLY A 242 7.60 19.85 4.49
N GLY A 243 8.13 18.86 3.74
CA GLY A 243 7.82 17.44 3.94
C GLY A 243 8.67 16.73 5.00
N SER A 244 9.52 17.44 5.76
CA SER A 244 10.35 16.84 6.81
C SER A 244 9.58 16.70 8.11
N TYR A 245 9.44 15.46 8.64
CA TYR A 245 8.61 15.19 9.82
C TYR A 245 9.06 13.94 10.60
N LYS A 246 8.61 13.90 11.85
CA LYS A 246 8.66 12.74 12.73
C LYS A 246 7.25 12.30 13.07
N MET A 247 7.01 11.01 13.07
CA MET A 247 5.76 10.43 13.51
C MET A 247 6.00 9.09 14.20
N PHE A 248 5.11 8.71 15.09
CA PHE A 248 5.06 7.38 15.66
C PHE A 248 3.63 7.05 16.09
N ASN A 249 3.35 5.78 16.21
CA ASN A 249 2.14 5.31 16.86
C ASN A 249 2.41 4.13 17.81
N ILE A 250 1.51 4.00 18.76
CA ILE A 250 1.43 2.88 19.69
C ILE A 250 0.04 2.27 19.52
N ILE A 251 -0.02 0.95 19.35
CA ILE A 251 -1.26 0.22 19.15
C ILE A 251 -1.29 -0.96 20.13
N SER A 252 -2.40 -1.10 20.84
CA SER A 252 -2.71 -2.28 21.65
C SER A 252 -4.06 -2.81 21.22
N ASP A 253 -4.12 -4.07 20.81
CA ASP A 253 -5.36 -4.74 20.39
C ASP A 253 -5.43 -6.10 21.07
N THR A 254 -6.50 -6.34 21.84
CA THR A 254 -6.71 -7.61 22.53
C THR A 254 -8.10 -8.12 22.24
N GLN A 255 -8.18 -9.38 21.82
CA GLN A 255 -9.43 -10.06 21.52
C GLN A 255 -9.50 -11.44 22.19
N LYS A 256 -10.71 -11.81 22.57
CA LYS A 256 -11.04 -13.12 23.12
C LYS A 256 -12.15 -13.76 22.30
N GLY A 257 -12.00 -15.03 22.00
CA GLY A 257 -13.00 -15.86 21.34
C GLY A 257 -13.65 -16.86 22.28
N TRP A 258 -14.91 -17.19 22.01
CA TRP A 258 -15.68 -18.24 22.65
C TRP A 258 -16.41 -19.07 21.62
N SER A 259 -16.58 -20.37 21.87
CA SER A 259 -17.47 -21.25 21.13
C SER A 259 -18.47 -21.89 22.07
N PHE A 260 -19.69 -22.07 21.62
CA PHE A 260 -20.79 -22.68 22.37
C PHE A 260 -21.76 -23.39 21.43
N ASN A 261 -22.78 -24.04 21.95
CA ASN A 261 -23.75 -24.83 21.18
C ASN A 261 -23.11 -25.91 20.27
N GLY A 262 -22.06 -26.62 20.77
CA GLY A 262 -21.33 -27.59 19.94
C GLY A 262 -20.64 -26.96 18.73
N ASP A 263 -19.99 -25.81 18.94
CA ASP A 263 -19.28 -25.00 17.93
C ASP A 263 -20.15 -24.41 16.79
N LYS A 264 -21.49 -24.47 16.94
CA LYS A 264 -22.41 -23.78 16.01
C LYS A 264 -22.37 -22.26 16.18
N ASP A 265 -22.05 -21.83 17.39
CA ASP A 265 -21.92 -20.42 17.74
C ASP A 265 -20.48 -20.07 18.07
N SER A 266 -19.99 -18.97 17.54
CA SER A 266 -18.74 -18.38 17.95
C SER A 266 -18.89 -16.87 18.15
N LEU A 267 -18.28 -16.37 19.23
CA LEU A 267 -18.24 -14.96 19.58
C LEU A 267 -16.78 -14.54 19.69
N ILE A 268 -16.43 -13.43 19.08
CA ILE A 268 -15.19 -12.70 19.30
C ILE A 268 -15.57 -11.34 19.89
N ALA A 269 -14.90 -10.92 20.95
CA ALA A 269 -14.98 -9.56 21.46
C ALA A 269 -13.58 -9.02 21.72
N GLY A 270 -13.39 -7.73 21.49
CA GLY A 270 -12.07 -7.13 21.64
C GLY A 270 -12.11 -5.63 21.90
N ILE A 271 -10.94 -5.15 22.32
CA ILE A 271 -10.64 -3.74 22.59
C ILE A 271 -9.35 -3.36 21.89
N ALA A 272 -9.36 -2.23 21.19
CA ALA A 272 -8.21 -1.67 20.51
C ALA A 272 -7.98 -0.23 20.98
N ILE A 273 -6.73 0.10 21.31
CA ILE A 273 -6.30 1.46 21.65
C ILE A 273 -5.17 1.82 20.70
N LYS A 274 -5.27 2.98 20.05
CA LYS A 274 -4.23 3.52 19.17
C LYS A 274 -3.95 4.96 19.55
N ARG A 275 -2.68 5.31 19.61
CA ARG A 275 -2.25 6.70 19.77
C ARG A 275 -1.22 7.05 18.70
N ASP A 276 -1.54 8.07 17.90
CA ASP A 276 -0.70 8.58 16.82
C ASP A 276 -0.12 9.94 17.21
N PHE A 277 1.14 10.18 16.82
CA PHE A 277 1.84 11.46 16.98
C PHE A 277 2.47 11.90 15.68
N TYR A 278 2.40 13.19 15.40
CA TYR A 278 3.02 13.84 14.27
C TYR A 278 3.69 15.15 14.67
N GLN A 279 4.87 15.41 14.12
CA GLN A 279 5.57 16.69 14.24
C GLN A 279 6.31 17.00 12.96
N ASN A 280 6.12 18.21 12.42
CA ASN A 280 6.90 18.75 11.32
C ASN A 280 8.17 19.45 11.84
N TYR A 281 9.32 19.21 11.19
CA TYR A 281 10.59 19.82 11.61
C TYR A 281 10.77 21.24 11.10
N LYS A 282 10.28 21.54 9.93
CA LYS A 282 10.36 22.88 9.36
C LYS A 282 9.46 23.84 10.13
N TYR A 283 8.34 23.33 10.65
CA TYR A 283 7.34 24.09 11.38
C TYR A 283 7.18 23.50 12.78
N THR A 284 8.04 23.92 13.71
CA THR A 284 8.15 23.33 15.07
C THR A 284 6.86 23.39 15.88
N PHE A 285 5.95 24.30 15.55
CA PHE A 285 4.62 24.42 16.16
C PHE A 285 3.57 23.49 15.51
N GLN A 286 3.89 22.84 14.39
CA GLN A 286 3.01 21.85 13.74
C GLN A 286 3.18 20.50 14.43
N LYS A 287 2.51 20.36 15.56
CA LYS A 287 2.41 19.12 16.34
C LYS A 287 0.96 18.72 16.44
N SER A 288 0.69 17.43 16.34
CA SER A 288 -0.64 16.86 16.54
C SER A 288 -0.55 15.47 17.14
N ASP A 289 -1.56 15.12 17.90
CA ASP A 289 -1.77 13.77 18.41
C ASP A 289 -3.22 13.37 18.25
N ARG A 290 -3.45 12.08 18.23
CA ARG A 290 -4.77 11.46 18.09
C ARG A 290 -4.80 10.19 18.92
N THR A 291 -5.87 10.01 19.70
CA THR A 291 -6.10 8.78 20.45
C THR A 291 -7.41 8.17 20.00
N SER A 292 -7.41 6.87 19.71
CA SER A 292 -8.60 6.12 19.32
C SER A 292 -8.81 4.96 20.30
N LEU A 293 -10.07 4.76 20.71
CA LEU A 293 -10.54 3.63 21.48
C LEU A 293 -11.63 2.90 20.69
N GLY A 294 -11.36 1.67 20.28
CA GLY A 294 -12.30 0.81 19.58
C GLY A 294 -12.77 -0.35 20.45
N LEU A 295 -14.07 -0.55 20.53
CA LEU A 295 -14.71 -1.74 21.09
C LEU A 295 -15.41 -2.49 19.97
N TYR A 296 -15.18 -3.80 19.86
CA TYR A 296 -15.74 -4.59 18.78
C TYR A 296 -16.18 -5.98 19.21
N THR A 297 -17.14 -6.50 18.45
CA THR A 297 -17.62 -7.87 18.60
C THR A 297 -17.97 -8.45 17.22
N SER A 298 -17.83 -9.77 17.09
CA SER A 298 -18.20 -10.53 15.91
C SER A 298 -18.84 -11.85 16.35
N TYR A 299 -20.12 -12.02 16.04
CA TYR A 299 -20.88 -13.22 16.37
C TYR A 299 -21.22 -14.01 15.11
N THR A 300 -20.85 -15.27 15.08
CA THR A 300 -21.17 -16.20 13.99
C THR A 300 -22.12 -17.26 14.50
N HIS A 301 -23.21 -17.48 13.75
CA HIS A 301 -24.16 -18.55 13.97
C HIS A 301 -24.26 -19.47 12.75
N GLN A 302 -24.20 -20.78 12.99
CA GLN A 302 -24.44 -21.80 11.97
C GLN A 302 -25.92 -22.24 11.99
N PHE A 303 -26.72 -21.64 11.13
CA PHE A 303 -28.16 -21.95 11.01
C PHE A 303 -28.44 -23.35 10.47
N ALA A 304 -27.55 -23.84 9.62
CA ALA A 304 -27.61 -25.18 9.02
C ALA A 304 -26.18 -25.68 8.74
N PRO A 305 -25.96 -26.99 8.52
CA PRO A 305 -24.62 -27.51 8.22
C PRO A 305 -23.94 -26.83 7.03
N LYS A 306 -24.72 -26.26 6.11
CA LYS A 306 -24.22 -25.58 4.90
C LYS A 306 -24.33 -24.06 4.98
N PHE A 307 -24.99 -23.49 5.99
CA PHE A 307 -25.24 -22.05 6.04
C PHE A 307 -24.85 -21.44 7.38
N SER A 308 -24.02 -20.42 7.36
CA SER A 308 -23.66 -19.60 8.50
C SER A 308 -23.73 -18.11 8.17
N ALA A 309 -24.01 -17.31 9.20
CA ALA A 309 -23.92 -15.85 9.11
C ALA A 309 -23.13 -15.30 10.29
N THR A 310 -22.40 -14.20 10.04
CA THR A 310 -21.60 -13.47 11.02
C THR A 310 -22.10 -12.03 11.07
N LEU A 311 -22.45 -11.55 12.25
CA LEU A 311 -22.72 -10.14 12.52
C LEU A 311 -21.56 -9.55 13.30
N GLY A 312 -20.96 -8.53 12.74
CA GLY A 312 -19.87 -7.75 13.33
C GLY A 312 -20.34 -6.33 13.70
N LEU A 313 -19.90 -5.84 14.83
CA LEU A 313 -20.17 -4.47 15.29
C LEU A 313 -18.89 -3.88 15.88
N ARG A 314 -18.55 -2.63 15.53
CA ARG A 314 -17.47 -1.86 16.15
C ARG A 314 -17.93 -0.44 16.41
N GLY A 315 -17.69 0.05 17.62
CA GLY A 315 -17.74 1.45 17.97
C GLY A 315 -16.33 1.98 18.16
N GLU A 316 -16.02 3.16 17.63
CA GLU A 316 -14.72 3.79 17.79
C GLU A 316 -14.89 5.24 18.20
N ALA A 317 -14.31 5.60 19.37
CA ALA A 317 -14.23 6.97 19.86
C ALA A 317 -12.83 7.49 19.57
N ILE A 318 -12.74 8.64 18.92
CA ILE A 318 -11.48 9.23 18.45
C ILE A 318 -11.39 10.65 18.98
N ASN A 319 -10.41 10.88 19.86
CA ASN A 319 -10.02 12.22 20.29
C ASN A 319 -8.93 12.71 19.34
N ASP A 320 -9.27 13.67 18.50
CA ASP A 320 -8.37 14.27 17.51
C ASP A 320 -8.03 15.70 17.92
N PHE A 321 -6.80 16.13 17.66
CA PHE A 321 -6.36 17.51 17.95
C PHE A 321 -7.19 18.59 17.23
N ASP A 322 -7.94 18.26 16.19
CA ASP A 322 -8.84 19.17 15.47
C ASP A 322 -10.30 19.02 15.92
N THR A 323 -10.88 17.83 15.76
CA THR A 323 -12.30 17.58 16.08
C THR A 323 -12.50 16.11 16.47
N ASP A 324 -13.09 15.88 17.65
CA ASP A 324 -13.44 14.55 18.11
C ASP A 324 -14.44 13.88 17.19
N GLN A 325 -14.27 12.58 16.96
CA GLN A 325 -15.10 11.78 16.08
C GLN A 325 -15.59 10.51 16.79
N ASN A 326 -16.80 10.09 16.46
CA ASN A 326 -17.33 8.79 16.85
C ASN A 326 -17.81 8.06 15.60
N VAL A 327 -17.37 6.82 15.42
CA VAL A 327 -17.67 6.01 14.24
C VAL A 327 -18.31 4.71 14.66
N PHE A 328 -19.37 4.30 13.96
CA PHE A 328 -20.02 3.01 14.15
C PHE A 328 -19.96 2.18 12.86
N LEU A 329 -19.47 0.94 12.97
CA LEU A 329 -19.11 0.08 11.85
C LEU A 329 -19.80 -1.28 11.96
N PRO A 330 -21.01 -1.41 11.40
CA PRO A 330 -21.67 -2.71 11.28
C PRO A 330 -21.13 -3.51 10.10
N GLN A 331 -21.15 -4.84 10.24
CA GLN A 331 -20.76 -5.78 9.19
C GLN A 331 -21.65 -7.02 9.23
N LEU A 332 -22.07 -7.49 8.06
CA LEU A 332 -22.78 -8.75 7.88
C LEU A 332 -22.01 -9.60 6.86
N GLN A 333 -21.71 -10.82 7.24
CA GLN A 333 -21.13 -11.83 6.32
C GLN A 333 -22.04 -13.05 6.32
N THR A 334 -22.20 -13.67 5.13
CA THR A 334 -22.88 -14.96 5.00
C THR A 334 -22.02 -15.91 4.21
N LEU A 335 -22.18 -17.19 4.48
CA LEU A 335 -21.47 -18.26 3.81
C LEU A 335 -22.42 -19.44 3.60
N TYR A 336 -22.55 -19.87 2.34
CA TYR A 336 -23.32 -21.05 1.99
C TYR A 336 -22.45 -22.05 1.21
N LYS A 337 -22.33 -23.27 1.74
CA LYS A 337 -21.57 -24.36 1.13
C LYS A 337 -22.53 -25.21 0.29
N PHE A 338 -22.46 -25.11 -1.04
CA PHE A 338 -23.22 -26.01 -1.92
C PHE A 338 -22.75 -27.46 -1.77
N ASN A 339 -21.42 -27.62 -1.75
CA ASN A 339 -20.71 -28.88 -1.51
C ASN A 339 -19.31 -28.57 -0.92
N GLU A 340 -18.45 -29.58 -0.79
CA GLU A 340 -17.11 -29.43 -0.22
C GLU A 340 -16.20 -28.47 -1.03
N ASN A 341 -16.45 -28.33 -2.33
CA ASN A 341 -15.62 -27.57 -3.23
C ASN A 341 -16.19 -26.18 -3.58
N LEU A 342 -17.52 -26.01 -3.52
CA LEU A 342 -18.20 -24.79 -3.99
C LEU A 342 -18.88 -24.07 -2.83
N THR A 343 -18.50 -22.84 -2.63
CA THR A 343 -19.01 -21.94 -1.58
C THR A 343 -19.46 -20.62 -2.21
N TRP A 344 -20.63 -20.14 -1.81
CA TRP A 344 -21.09 -18.78 -2.02
C TRP A 344 -20.90 -17.98 -0.73
N TYR A 345 -20.53 -16.70 -0.86
CA TYR A 345 -20.37 -15.80 0.26
C TYR A 345 -20.90 -14.40 -0.05
N THR A 346 -21.23 -13.66 1.00
CA THR A 346 -21.55 -12.24 0.95
C THR A 346 -20.82 -11.53 2.09
N ASN A 347 -20.34 -10.31 1.82
CA ASN A 347 -19.77 -9.42 2.82
C ASN A 347 -20.30 -8.00 2.59
N ILE A 348 -21.00 -7.47 3.58
CA ILE A 348 -21.54 -6.10 3.61
C ILE A 348 -20.99 -5.44 4.85
N GLY A 349 -20.27 -4.34 4.71
CA GLY A 349 -19.69 -3.68 5.87
C GLY A 349 -19.39 -2.20 5.66
N LYS A 350 -19.53 -1.44 6.75
CA LYS A 350 -19.11 -0.04 6.82
C LYS A 350 -17.65 0.05 7.28
N SER A 351 -16.93 1.02 6.77
CA SER A 351 -15.54 1.29 7.11
C SER A 351 -15.23 2.79 7.04
N PHE A 352 -14.07 3.19 7.57
CA PHE A 352 -13.67 4.58 7.60
C PHE A 352 -12.15 4.76 7.48
N ILE A 353 -11.75 5.98 7.12
CA ILE A 353 -10.36 6.44 7.10
C ILE A 353 -10.30 7.83 7.72
N MET A 354 -9.43 8.02 8.71
CA MET A 354 -9.21 9.33 9.32
C MET A 354 -8.37 10.24 8.39
N PRO A 355 -8.58 11.57 8.44
CA PRO A 355 -7.68 12.51 7.78
C PRO A 355 -6.24 12.31 8.23
N ALA A 356 -5.29 12.40 7.29
CA ALA A 356 -3.88 12.33 7.65
C ALA A 356 -3.48 13.56 8.46
N MET A 357 -2.83 13.36 9.60
CA MET A 357 -2.51 14.43 10.56
C MET A 357 -1.68 15.57 9.94
N ASN A 358 -0.77 15.25 9.00
CA ASN A 358 0.02 16.24 8.29
C ASN A 358 -0.81 17.12 7.32
N SER A 359 -1.95 16.64 6.89
CA SER A 359 -2.84 17.34 5.94
C SER A 359 -3.89 18.22 6.62
N GLN A 360 -3.95 18.18 7.95
CA GLN A 360 -4.85 19.02 8.74
C GLN A 360 -4.30 20.42 9.03
N PHE A 361 -3.15 20.77 8.42
CA PHE A 361 -2.54 22.09 8.50
C PHE A 361 -2.32 22.67 7.11
N TYR A 362 -2.52 23.97 6.96
CA TYR A 362 -2.18 24.72 5.76
C TYR A 362 -1.53 26.06 6.11
N THR A 363 -0.85 26.68 5.16
CA THR A 363 -0.26 28.00 5.32
C THR A 363 -0.70 28.93 4.22
N THR A 364 -0.93 30.18 4.58
CA THR A 364 -1.31 31.26 3.67
C THR A 364 -0.13 32.09 3.22
N ASP A 365 1.06 31.91 3.83
CA ASP A 365 2.24 32.68 3.45
C ASP A 365 3.41 31.78 3.01
N LYS A 366 4.30 32.35 2.17
CA LYS A 366 5.46 31.62 1.62
C LYS A 366 6.47 31.20 2.68
N ASP A 367 6.53 31.90 3.80
CA ASP A 367 7.48 31.69 4.87
C ASP A 367 6.89 30.82 5.99
N ALA A 368 5.63 30.42 5.86
CA ALA A 368 4.89 29.51 6.74
C ALA A 368 4.91 29.90 8.24
N HIS A 369 5.00 31.20 8.52
CA HIS A 369 4.95 31.72 9.88
C HIS A 369 3.53 31.64 10.47
N ASN A 370 2.50 31.55 9.62
CA ASN A 370 1.10 31.51 9.99
C ASN A 370 0.44 30.19 9.52
N LEU A 371 0.77 29.07 10.16
CA LEU A 371 0.04 27.83 9.94
C LEU A 371 -1.35 27.92 10.58
N LYS A 372 -2.33 27.60 9.77
CA LYS A 372 -3.74 27.46 10.18
C LYS A 372 -4.12 25.99 10.18
N LYS A 373 -5.10 25.62 10.98
CA LYS A 373 -5.70 24.28 10.95
C LYS A 373 -6.81 24.24 9.92
N SER A 374 -6.87 23.16 9.13
CA SER A 374 -8.07 22.78 8.37
C SER A 374 -9.11 22.32 9.37
N ARG A 375 -10.14 23.13 9.60
CA ARG A 375 -11.14 22.83 10.63
C ARG A 375 -12.26 21.95 10.10
N GLY A 376 -12.73 21.02 10.95
CA GLY A 376 -13.93 20.26 10.72
C GLY A 376 -13.80 19.14 9.69
N LEU A 377 -12.61 18.63 9.43
CA LEU A 377 -12.42 17.44 8.59
C LEU A 377 -13.09 16.23 9.22
N LYS A 378 -14.02 15.64 8.47
CA LYS A 378 -14.70 14.40 8.85
C LYS A 378 -13.93 13.19 8.31
N PRO A 379 -14.04 12.02 8.95
CA PRO A 379 -13.56 10.78 8.36
C PRO A 379 -14.19 10.54 6.98
N GLN A 380 -13.44 9.94 6.06
CA GLN A 380 -14.06 9.27 4.93
C GLN A 380 -14.75 8.03 5.47
N GLU A 381 -16.03 7.84 5.16
CA GLU A 381 -16.82 6.69 5.58
C GLU A 381 -17.51 6.08 4.38
N GLY A 382 -17.69 4.77 4.37
CA GLY A 382 -18.42 4.16 3.27
C GLY A 382 -18.78 2.72 3.50
N TRP A 383 -19.70 2.27 2.64
CA TRP A 383 -20.15 0.90 2.58
C TRP A 383 -19.46 0.14 1.46
N THR A 384 -19.15 -1.10 1.73
CA THR A 384 -18.73 -2.07 0.72
C THR A 384 -19.70 -3.24 0.72
N TYR A 385 -20.20 -3.56 -0.46
CA TYR A 385 -21.08 -4.70 -0.72
C TYR A 385 -20.32 -5.65 -1.64
N GLU A 386 -20.19 -6.90 -1.23
CA GLU A 386 -19.54 -7.93 -2.04
C GLU A 386 -20.35 -9.21 -1.95
N THR A 387 -20.54 -9.87 -3.10
CA THR A 387 -21.02 -11.25 -3.16
C THR A 387 -20.18 -12.03 -4.16
N GLY A 388 -19.96 -13.30 -3.91
CA GLY A 388 -19.11 -14.09 -4.79
C GLY A 388 -19.25 -15.60 -4.59
N MET A 389 -18.62 -16.31 -5.50
CA MET A 389 -18.51 -17.77 -5.47
C MET A 389 -17.03 -18.16 -5.48
N LYS A 390 -16.70 -19.18 -4.72
CA LYS A 390 -15.37 -19.75 -4.67
C LYS A 390 -15.47 -21.27 -4.83
N THR A 391 -14.71 -21.81 -5.77
CA THR A 391 -14.53 -23.26 -5.89
C THR A 391 -13.05 -23.61 -5.71
N ILE A 392 -12.79 -24.68 -4.97
CA ILE A 392 -11.44 -25.19 -4.72
C ILE A 392 -11.48 -26.70 -4.95
N THR A 393 -10.58 -27.18 -5.78
CA THR A 393 -10.31 -28.60 -6.00
C THR A 393 -8.84 -28.89 -5.70
N ASN A 394 -8.41 -30.14 -5.75
CA ASN A 394 -7.00 -30.51 -5.55
C ASN A 394 -6.04 -29.84 -6.55
N SER A 395 -6.51 -29.46 -7.73
CA SER A 395 -5.67 -28.92 -8.81
C SER A 395 -6.10 -27.54 -9.31
N SER A 396 -7.18 -26.97 -8.79
CA SER A 396 -7.63 -25.65 -9.26
C SER A 396 -8.38 -24.87 -8.19
N SER A 397 -8.34 -23.56 -8.30
CA SER A 397 -9.24 -22.67 -7.58
C SER A 397 -9.78 -21.60 -8.52
N LEU A 398 -11.06 -21.29 -8.38
CA LEU A 398 -11.73 -20.19 -9.07
C LEU A 398 -12.46 -19.34 -8.04
N LYS A 399 -12.25 -18.03 -8.08
CA LYS A 399 -13.03 -17.04 -7.34
C LYS A 399 -13.68 -16.09 -8.33
N LEU A 400 -14.99 -15.90 -8.18
CA LEU A 400 -15.77 -14.87 -8.85
C LEU A 400 -16.36 -13.96 -7.79
N ALA A 401 -16.23 -12.65 -7.94
CA ALA A 401 -16.82 -11.68 -7.04
C ALA A 401 -17.42 -10.49 -7.80
N VAL A 402 -18.56 -10.02 -7.35
CA VAL A 402 -19.15 -8.74 -7.73
C VAL A 402 -19.15 -7.85 -6.51
N PHE A 403 -18.75 -6.59 -6.67
CA PHE A 403 -18.67 -5.66 -5.56
C PHE A 403 -19.17 -4.26 -5.93
N ASN A 404 -19.60 -3.54 -4.93
CA ASN A 404 -19.87 -2.11 -4.97
C ASN A 404 -19.25 -1.45 -3.74
N MET A 405 -18.63 -0.30 -3.94
CA MET A 405 -18.09 0.58 -2.90
C MET A 405 -18.73 1.96 -3.06
N ASP A 406 -19.22 2.51 -1.97
CA ASP A 406 -19.82 3.84 -1.91
C ASP A 406 -19.26 4.57 -0.68
N ILE A 407 -18.43 5.59 -0.92
CA ILE A 407 -17.64 6.27 0.09
C ILE A 407 -17.89 7.76 0.04
N SER A 408 -18.31 8.30 1.14
CA SER A 408 -18.58 9.73 1.32
C SER A 408 -17.41 10.45 2.00
N ASN A 409 -17.45 11.78 1.94
CA ASN A 409 -16.46 12.66 2.56
C ASN A 409 -15.03 12.43 2.06
N LYS A 410 -14.84 12.12 0.77
CA LYS A 410 -13.51 11.94 0.21
C LYS A 410 -12.65 13.18 0.45
N PHE A 411 -11.39 12.97 0.84
CA PHE A 411 -10.43 14.06 1.01
C PHE A 411 -10.01 14.62 -0.34
N GLY A 412 -10.09 15.92 -0.49
CA GLY A 412 -9.64 16.70 -1.63
C GLY A 412 -8.90 17.95 -1.16
N TRP A 413 -8.52 18.79 -2.11
CA TRP A 413 -7.77 20.03 -1.87
C TRP A 413 -8.54 21.19 -2.47
N ALA A 414 -8.50 22.33 -1.80
CA ALA A 414 -9.08 23.59 -2.27
C ALA A 414 -8.14 24.76 -1.94
N SER A 415 -8.22 25.84 -2.72
CA SER A 415 -7.53 27.10 -2.41
C SER A 415 -8.35 27.96 -1.44
N GLU A 416 -7.74 29.00 -0.88
CA GLU A 416 -8.47 29.99 -0.07
C GLU A 416 -9.55 30.71 -0.88
N GLU A 417 -9.28 30.98 -2.17
CA GLU A 417 -10.23 31.63 -3.07
C GLU A 417 -11.46 30.73 -3.30
N GLU A 418 -11.25 29.43 -3.59
CA GLU A 418 -12.33 28.47 -3.75
C GLU A 418 -13.23 28.36 -2.50
N LEU A 419 -12.63 28.54 -1.31
CA LEU A 419 -13.34 28.47 -0.03
C LEU A 419 -13.93 29.82 0.41
N GLY A 420 -13.66 30.91 -0.32
CA GLY A 420 -14.13 32.25 0.05
C GLY A 420 -13.54 32.81 1.36
N ILE A 421 -12.40 32.28 1.81
CA ILE A 421 -11.75 32.66 3.09
C ILE A 421 -10.49 33.52 2.91
N GLY A 422 -10.09 33.76 1.69
CA GLY A 422 -8.92 34.57 1.32
C GLY A 422 -8.74 34.67 -0.20
N THR A 423 -7.63 35.26 -0.62
CA THR A 423 -7.32 35.48 -2.04
C THR A 423 -6.16 34.61 -2.55
N ASN A 424 -5.60 33.75 -1.71
CA ASN A 424 -4.47 32.91 -2.09
C ASN A 424 -4.93 31.69 -2.90
N THR A 425 -4.78 31.77 -4.22
CA THR A 425 -5.09 30.68 -5.17
C THR A 425 -4.13 29.49 -5.09
N LYS A 426 -3.01 29.61 -4.35
CA LYS A 426 -1.97 28.58 -4.23
C LYS A 426 -1.98 27.85 -2.89
N ALA A 427 -2.84 28.23 -1.96
CA ALA A 427 -3.00 27.52 -0.70
C ALA A 427 -3.68 26.18 -0.97
N GLU A 428 -3.04 25.09 -0.59
CA GLU A 428 -3.60 23.75 -0.66
C GLU A 428 -4.19 23.38 0.72
N ILE A 429 -5.50 23.55 0.86
CA ILE A 429 -6.24 23.26 2.09
C ILE A 429 -6.96 21.95 1.91
N GLN A 430 -6.72 20.97 2.78
CA GLN A 430 -7.46 19.71 2.73
C GLN A 430 -8.89 19.92 3.22
N ILE A 431 -9.85 19.44 2.46
CA ILE A 431 -11.26 19.47 2.75
C ILE A 431 -11.89 18.11 2.46
N ASN A 432 -13.10 17.88 2.97
CA ASN A 432 -13.95 16.80 2.47
C ASN A 432 -14.60 17.30 1.17
N LYS A 433 -14.11 16.81 0.02
CA LYS A 433 -14.54 17.25 -1.32
C LYS A 433 -15.05 16.05 -2.12
N GLY A 434 -16.36 15.91 -2.17
CA GLY A 434 -17.00 14.89 -2.99
C GLY A 434 -17.03 13.48 -2.36
N ASP A 435 -17.27 12.52 -3.22
CA ASP A 435 -17.47 11.12 -2.87
C ASP A 435 -16.69 10.21 -3.82
N PHE A 436 -16.57 8.92 -3.50
CA PHE A 436 -15.99 7.91 -4.35
C PHE A 436 -16.95 6.73 -4.48
N ARG A 437 -17.10 6.21 -5.68
CA ARG A 437 -17.81 4.95 -5.93
C ARG A 437 -17.02 4.04 -6.83
N ASN A 438 -17.19 2.74 -6.66
CA ASN A 438 -16.63 1.75 -7.56
C ASN A 438 -17.49 0.48 -7.58
N THR A 439 -18.00 0.13 -8.75
CA THR A 439 -18.72 -1.14 -8.97
C THR A 439 -17.89 -1.97 -9.93
N GLY A 440 -17.75 -3.26 -9.64
CA GLY A 440 -16.93 -4.12 -10.49
C GLY A 440 -17.14 -5.60 -10.29
N ILE A 441 -16.46 -6.34 -11.17
CA ILE A 441 -16.40 -7.80 -11.17
C ILE A 441 -14.93 -8.24 -11.16
N GLU A 442 -14.63 -9.25 -10.35
CA GLU A 442 -13.30 -9.86 -10.22
C GLU A 442 -13.38 -11.36 -10.49
N VAL A 443 -12.46 -11.85 -11.31
CA VAL A 443 -12.27 -13.28 -11.58
C VAL A 443 -10.82 -13.63 -11.28
N GLU A 444 -10.60 -14.65 -10.46
CA GLU A 444 -9.27 -15.21 -10.16
C GLU A 444 -9.31 -16.71 -10.39
N TYR A 445 -8.39 -17.21 -11.19
CA TYR A 445 -8.26 -18.61 -11.51
C TYR A 445 -6.83 -19.07 -11.34
N THR A 446 -6.66 -20.20 -10.66
CA THR A 446 -5.37 -20.91 -10.55
C THR A 446 -5.59 -22.36 -10.96
N LYS A 447 -4.67 -22.90 -11.77
CA LYS A 447 -4.69 -24.29 -12.21
C LYS A 447 -3.30 -24.90 -12.07
N LEU A 448 -3.22 -26.07 -11.46
CA LEU A 448 -2.07 -26.96 -11.50
C LEU A 448 -2.30 -28.01 -12.59
N VAL A 449 -1.33 -28.24 -13.46
CA VAL A 449 -1.39 -29.22 -14.55
C VAL A 449 -0.21 -30.16 -14.41
N GLY A 450 -0.50 -31.41 -14.12
CA GLY A 450 0.50 -32.37 -13.68
C GLY A 450 1.23 -31.86 -12.43
N ASP A 451 2.45 -32.33 -12.22
CA ASP A 451 3.26 -31.99 -11.05
C ASP A 451 4.14 -30.74 -11.27
N ASN A 452 4.17 -30.21 -12.49
CA ASN A 452 5.18 -29.24 -12.88
C ASN A 452 4.65 -27.85 -13.25
N TRP A 453 3.42 -27.73 -13.71
CA TRP A 453 2.88 -26.50 -14.27
C TRP A 453 1.86 -25.82 -13.37
N ARG A 454 2.00 -24.51 -13.22
CA ARG A 454 1.01 -23.65 -12.54
C ARG A 454 0.61 -22.50 -13.46
N TYR A 455 -0.67 -22.31 -13.61
CA TYR A 455 -1.28 -21.20 -14.36
C TYR A 455 -2.07 -20.33 -13.40
N ASN A 456 -1.92 -19.02 -13.53
CA ASN A 456 -2.70 -18.03 -12.79
C ASN A 456 -3.31 -17.03 -13.77
N LEU A 457 -4.57 -16.72 -13.57
CA LEU A 457 -5.29 -15.72 -14.34
C LEU A 457 -6.09 -14.83 -13.38
N GLY A 458 -6.02 -13.53 -13.56
CA GLY A 458 -6.82 -12.55 -12.83
C GLY A 458 -7.38 -11.51 -13.78
N VAL A 459 -8.68 -11.23 -13.68
CA VAL A 459 -9.36 -10.17 -14.43
C VAL A 459 -10.16 -9.35 -13.45
N THR A 460 -9.99 -8.05 -13.48
CA THR A 460 -10.85 -7.09 -12.77
C THR A 460 -11.34 -6.08 -13.79
N TYR A 461 -12.66 -5.95 -13.89
CA TYR A 461 -13.29 -4.84 -14.57
C TYR A 461 -14.14 -4.08 -13.56
N SER A 462 -13.88 -2.77 -13.43
CA SER A 462 -14.60 -1.94 -12.46
C SER A 462 -14.67 -0.50 -12.94
N ASN A 463 -15.58 0.27 -12.35
CA ASN A 463 -15.78 1.68 -12.69
C ASN A 463 -15.47 2.58 -11.46
N PRO A 464 -14.17 2.78 -11.13
CA PRO A 464 -13.80 3.69 -10.05
C PRO A 464 -14.01 5.14 -10.48
N GLU A 465 -14.84 5.87 -9.73
CA GLU A 465 -15.19 7.26 -10.01
C GLU A 465 -15.12 8.10 -8.75
N ILE A 466 -14.71 9.35 -8.91
CA ILE A 466 -14.80 10.40 -7.90
C ILE A 466 -15.83 11.44 -8.31
N ASN A 467 -16.55 11.99 -7.35
CA ASN A 467 -17.34 13.17 -7.57
C ASN A 467 -16.41 14.40 -7.46
N ASP A 468 -16.22 15.11 -8.56
CA ASP A 468 -15.49 16.37 -8.58
C ASP A 468 -16.44 17.49 -8.96
N SER A 469 -16.75 18.34 -7.99
CA SER A 469 -17.60 19.53 -8.19
C SER A 469 -18.99 19.24 -8.80
N GLY A 470 -19.55 18.06 -8.46
CA GLY A 470 -20.89 17.62 -8.93
C GLY A 470 -20.85 16.68 -10.14
N GLU A 471 -19.70 16.46 -10.75
CA GLU A 471 -19.52 15.52 -11.86
C GLU A 471 -18.77 14.25 -11.42
N TRP A 472 -19.22 13.10 -11.88
CA TRP A 472 -18.54 11.83 -11.65
C TRP A 472 -17.46 11.59 -12.71
N VAL A 473 -16.23 11.49 -12.26
CA VAL A 473 -15.05 11.38 -13.11
C VAL A 473 -14.31 10.07 -12.81
N GLN A 474 -13.88 9.41 -13.86
CA GLN A 474 -13.07 8.19 -13.71
C GLN A 474 -11.77 8.47 -12.93
N ASP A 475 -11.52 7.66 -11.92
CA ASP A 475 -10.28 7.64 -11.12
C ASP A 475 -9.64 6.25 -11.20
N ASN A 476 -8.48 6.12 -11.78
CA ASN A 476 -7.75 4.86 -12.01
C ASN A 476 -8.20 4.03 -13.23
N ALA A 477 -7.56 2.85 -13.40
CA ALA A 477 -7.83 1.91 -14.48
C ALA A 477 -9.16 1.17 -14.27
N ARG A 478 -9.95 1.02 -15.33
CA ARG A 478 -11.15 0.19 -15.32
C ARG A 478 -10.87 -1.27 -15.58
N LEU A 479 -9.86 -1.59 -16.39
CA LEU A 479 -9.51 -2.97 -16.73
C LEU A 479 -8.13 -3.32 -16.18
N GLN A 480 -8.08 -4.39 -15.40
CA GLN A 480 -6.85 -5.02 -14.98
C GLN A 480 -6.87 -6.49 -15.40
N PHE A 481 -5.80 -6.93 -16.05
CA PHE A 481 -5.59 -8.32 -16.44
C PHE A 481 -4.21 -8.76 -15.93
N VAL A 482 -4.16 -9.92 -15.29
CA VAL A 482 -2.94 -10.56 -14.80
C VAL A 482 -2.90 -11.99 -15.31
N ALA A 483 -1.80 -12.40 -15.90
CA ALA A 483 -1.58 -13.79 -16.28
C ALA A 483 -0.19 -14.24 -15.81
N GLY A 484 -0.09 -15.48 -15.36
CA GLY A 484 1.15 -16.09 -14.92
C GLY A 484 1.25 -17.54 -15.31
N ILE A 485 2.44 -17.97 -15.72
CA ILE A 485 2.80 -19.36 -15.95
C ILE A 485 4.04 -19.66 -15.11
N GLY A 486 3.98 -20.71 -14.31
CA GLY A 486 5.09 -21.27 -13.57
C GLY A 486 5.38 -22.69 -14.01
N TYR A 487 6.64 -23.03 -14.09
CA TYR A 487 7.13 -24.38 -14.34
C TYR A 487 8.18 -24.76 -13.32
N GLN A 488 8.01 -25.91 -12.68
CA GLN A 488 8.99 -26.42 -11.72
C GLN A 488 9.22 -27.91 -11.99
N LYS A 489 10.46 -28.28 -12.24
CA LYS A 489 10.88 -29.69 -12.39
C LYS A 489 12.31 -29.87 -11.93
N ASN A 490 12.52 -30.82 -11.01
CA ASN A 490 13.83 -31.15 -10.46
C ASN A 490 14.53 -29.88 -9.90
N LYS A 491 15.62 -29.47 -10.53
CA LYS A 491 16.45 -28.33 -10.15
C LYS A 491 16.05 -27.00 -10.81
N PHE A 492 15.10 -27.02 -11.75
CA PHE A 492 14.69 -25.87 -12.53
C PHE A 492 13.35 -25.32 -12.07
N ASN A 493 13.29 -24.01 -11.92
CA ASN A 493 12.07 -23.26 -11.73
C ASN A 493 12.04 -22.09 -12.71
N ALA A 494 10.96 -21.91 -13.43
CA ALA A 494 10.76 -20.83 -14.39
C ALA A 494 9.40 -20.18 -14.18
N GLY A 495 9.32 -18.88 -14.36
CA GLY A 495 8.06 -18.14 -14.26
C GLY A 495 7.99 -17.02 -15.30
N LEU A 496 6.81 -16.82 -15.85
CA LEU A 496 6.48 -15.66 -16.68
C LEU A 496 5.22 -15.03 -16.13
N ASN A 497 5.24 -13.72 -15.93
CA ASN A 497 4.11 -12.95 -15.43
C ASN A 497 3.83 -11.76 -16.34
N TYR A 498 2.58 -11.51 -16.63
CA TYR A 498 2.10 -10.39 -17.42
C TYR A 498 1.03 -9.62 -16.66
N LEU A 499 1.14 -8.29 -16.68
CA LEU A 499 0.16 -7.36 -16.16
C LEU A 499 -0.24 -6.38 -17.25
N PHE A 500 -1.54 -6.21 -17.42
CA PHE A 500 -2.14 -5.17 -18.25
C PHE A 500 -3.05 -4.29 -17.41
N LEU A 501 -2.93 -2.97 -17.57
CA LEU A 501 -3.88 -1.99 -17.06
C LEU A 501 -4.39 -1.17 -18.23
N GLY A 502 -5.68 -1.24 -18.47
CA GLY A 502 -6.35 -0.55 -19.59
C GLY A 502 -7.43 0.42 -19.11
N ASP A 503 -7.86 1.27 -20.02
CA ASP A 503 -8.85 2.30 -19.76
C ASP A 503 -8.52 3.10 -18.49
N ARG A 504 -7.45 3.89 -18.58
CA ARG A 504 -6.84 4.61 -17.45
C ARG A 504 -7.04 6.10 -17.60
N ASN A 505 -7.51 6.75 -16.57
CA ASN A 505 -7.54 8.19 -16.45
C ASN A 505 -6.74 8.66 -15.23
N ASP A 506 -6.31 9.92 -15.30
CA ASP A 506 -5.77 10.65 -14.17
C ASP A 506 -6.74 11.79 -13.80
N SER A 507 -7.36 11.65 -12.64
CA SER A 507 -8.31 12.66 -12.14
C SER A 507 -7.63 13.97 -11.68
N TYR A 508 -6.30 13.96 -11.51
CA TYR A 508 -5.53 15.14 -11.11
C TYR A 508 -5.15 16.04 -12.29
N TYR A 509 -4.96 15.47 -13.49
CA TYR A 509 -4.55 16.23 -14.67
C TYR A 509 -5.73 16.49 -15.57
N HIS A 510 -6.29 17.67 -15.44
CA HIS A 510 -7.36 18.16 -16.29
C HIS A 510 -7.01 19.53 -16.85
N GLU A 511 -7.50 19.82 -18.04
CA GLU A 511 -7.48 21.13 -18.65
C GLU A 511 -8.79 21.83 -18.29
N VAL A 512 -8.70 23.00 -17.66
CA VAL A 512 -9.88 23.85 -17.46
C VAL A 512 -10.19 24.52 -18.78
N THR A 513 -11.29 24.12 -19.41
CA THR A 513 -11.78 24.71 -20.65
C THR A 513 -13.00 25.59 -20.37
N SER A 514 -13.41 26.41 -21.33
CA SER A 514 -14.65 27.19 -21.22
C SER A 514 -15.93 26.35 -21.11
N SER A 515 -15.82 25.04 -21.41
CA SER A 515 -16.91 24.05 -21.31
C SER A 515 -16.78 23.10 -20.12
N GLY A 516 -15.84 23.33 -19.19
CA GLY A 516 -15.59 22.47 -18.02
C GLY A 516 -14.20 21.84 -18.00
N ASN A 517 -13.99 20.90 -17.08
CA ASN A 517 -12.73 20.18 -16.93
C ASN A 517 -12.60 19.06 -17.99
N ARG A 518 -11.50 19.03 -18.71
CA ARG A 518 -11.15 17.94 -19.63
C ARG A 518 -10.07 17.07 -19.01
N TYR A 519 -10.41 15.84 -18.64
CA TYR A 519 -9.48 14.88 -18.05
C TYR A 519 -8.67 14.15 -19.13
N TYR A 520 -7.40 13.88 -18.85
CA TYR A 520 -6.52 13.21 -19.80
C TYR A 520 -6.50 11.70 -19.54
N ALA A 521 -6.77 10.94 -20.60
CA ALA A 521 -6.58 9.50 -20.60
C ALA A 521 -5.09 9.14 -20.46
N LEU A 522 -4.75 8.26 -19.54
CA LEU A 522 -3.43 7.67 -19.43
C LEU A 522 -3.28 6.50 -20.42
N PRO A 523 -2.09 6.29 -20.98
CA PRO A 523 -1.86 5.13 -21.85
C PRO A 523 -2.01 3.82 -21.09
N ASN A 524 -2.43 2.78 -21.80
CA ASN A 524 -2.46 1.43 -21.26
C ASN A 524 -1.06 1.02 -20.78
N ARG A 525 -1.00 0.32 -19.66
CA ARG A 525 0.26 -0.16 -19.09
C ARG A 525 0.41 -1.66 -19.29
N ASN A 526 1.58 -2.07 -19.79
CA ASN A 526 1.92 -3.46 -20.06
C ASN A 526 3.24 -3.78 -19.39
N ILE A 527 3.25 -4.76 -18.48
CA ILE A 527 4.46 -5.22 -17.81
C ILE A 527 4.56 -6.73 -17.98
N MET A 528 5.71 -7.19 -18.48
CA MET A 528 6.01 -8.61 -18.55
C MET A 528 7.34 -8.86 -17.83
N ASN A 529 7.33 -9.82 -16.90
CA ASN A 529 8.50 -10.21 -16.12
C ASN A 529 8.71 -11.71 -16.24
N ALA A 530 9.97 -12.16 -16.25
CA ALA A 530 10.32 -13.56 -16.24
C ALA A 530 11.38 -13.85 -15.16
N THR A 531 11.35 -15.07 -14.64
CA THR A 531 12.33 -15.58 -13.70
C THR A 531 12.77 -16.96 -14.15
N LEU A 532 14.09 -17.22 -14.12
CA LEU A 532 14.70 -18.52 -14.34
C LEU A 532 15.56 -18.83 -13.13
N GLN A 533 15.32 -19.96 -12.46
CA GLN A 533 16.09 -20.37 -11.30
C GLN A 533 16.62 -21.79 -11.49
N TYR A 534 17.86 -21.98 -11.10
CA TYR A 534 18.52 -23.29 -11.05
C TYR A 534 19.06 -23.54 -9.65
N SER A 535 18.63 -24.63 -9.01
CA SER A 535 19.12 -25.10 -7.72
C SER A 535 20.15 -26.20 -7.97
N ALA A 536 21.44 -25.85 -7.90
CA ALA A 536 22.54 -26.79 -8.16
C ALA A 536 22.49 -27.96 -7.17
N ASP A 537 22.25 -27.64 -5.90
CA ASP A 537 22.03 -28.58 -4.80
C ASP A 537 21.15 -27.93 -3.72
N LYS A 538 21.05 -28.55 -2.53
CA LYS A 538 20.26 -28.04 -1.39
C LYS A 538 20.79 -26.72 -0.81
N ASN A 539 22.03 -26.38 -1.11
CA ASN A 539 22.75 -25.23 -0.54
C ASN A 539 22.91 -24.09 -1.55
N ASN A 540 22.96 -24.40 -2.85
CA ASN A 540 23.35 -23.45 -3.90
C ASN A 540 22.23 -23.25 -4.92
N SER A 541 21.86 -22.00 -5.18
CA SER A 541 20.95 -21.64 -6.26
C SER A 541 21.35 -20.34 -6.96
N VAL A 542 21.00 -20.26 -8.24
CA VAL A 542 21.18 -19.07 -9.09
C VAL A 542 19.80 -18.70 -9.66
N ALA A 543 19.45 -17.44 -9.64
CA ALA A 543 18.23 -16.93 -10.25
C ALA A 543 18.55 -15.75 -11.18
N LEU A 544 18.01 -15.80 -12.40
CA LEU A 544 18.05 -14.72 -13.38
C LEU A 544 16.64 -14.16 -13.52
N ASN A 545 16.47 -12.89 -13.22
CA ASN A 545 15.18 -12.20 -13.32
C ASN A 545 15.26 -11.14 -14.42
N PHE A 546 14.21 -11.07 -15.20
CA PHE A 546 13.99 -10.04 -16.22
C PHE A 546 12.72 -9.27 -15.88
N TYR A 547 12.83 -7.95 -15.83
CA TYR A 547 11.72 -7.05 -15.53
C TYR A 547 11.44 -6.15 -16.72
N ASN A 548 10.15 -5.89 -16.97
CA ASN A 548 9.67 -5.10 -18.09
C ASN A 548 10.29 -5.54 -19.43
N ILE A 549 10.18 -6.85 -19.76
CA ILE A 549 10.77 -7.46 -20.97
C ILE A 549 10.29 -6.74 -22.25
N LEU A 550 9.08 -6.19 -22.22
CA LEU A 550 8.52 -5.44 -23.34
C LEU A 550 9.13 -4.04 -23.53
N ASP A 551 10.00 -3.62 -22.61
CA ASP A 551 10.63 -2.28 -22.55
C ASP A 551 9.63 -1.13 -22.78
N LYS A 552 8.39 -1.29 -22.27
CA LYS A 552 7.38 -0.25 -22.40
C LYS A 552 7.70 0.91 -21.46
N LYS A 553 7.70 2.11 -22.04
CA LYS A 553 7.97 3.37 -21.31
C LYS A 553 6.66 3.93 -20.78
N ASP A 554 5.98 3.10 -19.98
CA ASP A 554 4.63 3.40 -19.53
C ASP A 554 4.64 4.44 -18.41
N VAL A 555 3.66 5.33 -18.45
CA VAL A 555 3.32 6.22 -17.34
C VAL A 555 2.76 5.40 -16.18
N VAL A 556 3.31 5.56 -14.98
CA VAL A 556 2.90 4.75 -13.82
C VAL A 556 1.54 5.17 -13.28
N ASN A 557 1.41 6.40 -12.82
CA ASN A 557 0.18 6.93 -12.22
C ASN A 557 -0.14 8.36 -12.65
N ASP A 558 0.85 9.11 -13.15
CA ASP A 558 0.73 10.46 -13.66
C ASP A 558 1.80 10.69 -14.73
N TYR A 559 1.68 11.78 -15.48
CA TYR A 559 2.60 12.08 -16.59
C TYR A 559 4.02 12.43 -16.16
N GLU A 560 4.29 12.56 -14.89
CA GLU A 560 5.62 12.87 -14.36
C GLU A 560 6.42 11.62 -13.99
N ASN A 561 5.75 10.48 -13.80
CA ASN A 561 6.36 9.25 -13.29
C ASN A 561 6.28 8.11 -14.31
N TYR A 562 7.44 7.63 -14.72
CA TYR A 562 7.61 6.55 -15.69
C TYR A 562 8.09 5.27 -15.00
N GLY A 563 7.63 4.12 -15.49
CA GLY A 563 8.14 2.81 -15.10
C GLY A 563 9.61 2.66 -15.50
N LEU A 564 10.31 1.76 -14.81
CA LEU A 564 11.67 1.38 -15.17
C LEU A 564 11.71 0.78 -16.58
N PRO A 565 12.76 1.04 -17.38
CA PRO A 565 12.99 0.33 -18.62
C PRO A 565 13.22 -1.16 -18.38
N PHE A 566 13.43 -1.92 -19.46
CA PHE A 566 13.91 -3.30 -19.34
C PHE A 566 15.10 -3.34 -18.38
N ASN A 567 15.02 -4.24 -17.43
CA ASN A 567 16.11 -4.47 -16.49
C ASN A 567 16.20 -5.96 -16.10
N TRP A 568 17.36 -6.34 -15.63
CA TRP A 568 17.64 -7.70 -15.22
C TRP A 568 18.43 -7.74 -13.92
N THR A 569 18.31 -8.85 -13.20
CA THR A 569 19.14 -9.15 -12.04
C THR A 569 19.58 -10.61 -12.06
N LEU A 570 20.81 -10.87 -11.65
CA LEU A 570 21.36 -12.20 -11.40
C LEU A 570 21.62 -12.33 -9.91
N THR A 571 21.01 -13.32 -9.28
CA THR A 571 21.13 -13.58 -7.84
C THR A 571 21.76 -14.94 -7.61
N TYR A 572 22.76 -15.00 -6.75
CA TYR A 572 23.31 -16.24 -6.22
C TYR A 572 22.95 -16.37 -4.74
N ASN A 573 22.45 -17.52 -4.32
CA ASN A 573 22.14 -17.84 -2.94
C ASN A 573 22.95 -19.03 -2.47
N TYR A 574 23.55 -18.90 -1.30
CA TYR A 574 24.25 -19.97 -0.58
C TYR A 574 23.61 -20.16 0.80
N SER A 575 23.22 -21.40 1.13
CA SER A 575 22.62 -21.75 2.43
C SER A 575 23.41 -22.86 3.11
N PHE A 576 23.66 -22.77 4.40
CA PHE A 576 24.40 -23.77 5.19
C PHE A 576 23.90 -23.87 6.63
#